data_63ac0c7ead1fb06a63749493b56d069e
#
_entry.id   63ac0c7ead1fb06a63749493b56d069e
#
_cell.length_a   1.000
_cell.length_b   1.000
_cell.length_c   1.000
_cell.angle_alpha   90.00
_cell.angle_beta   90.00
_cell.angle_gamma   90.00
#
_symmetry.space_group_name_H-M   'P 1'
#
loop_
_entity.id
_entity.type
_entity.pdbx_description
1 polymer ?
#
loop_
_entity_poly.entity_id
_entity_poly.type
_entity_poly.pdbx_seq_one_letter_code
_entity_poly.pdbx_strand_id
1 'polypeptide(L)'
;MFADGTRATGPAAAAEVHLLLAHTSVVHATLGDLSESGVHASRNALVELVRGVLHGYLDGTEPGLAGPLVRAAGNLADQLLTDPDLTPALLARHLKVSLRTLHRAFASTGEPVAAYIRRRRLEQARRALLSPSHPTVSEIAAHWQFADSSHFIRMFRRYYGQTPAQFARDHHH
;
A
#
# COMPACT_ATOMS: atom_id res chain seq x y z
N MET A 1 -21.78 46.51 -0.16
CA MET A 1 -21.16 45.72 0.90
C MET A 1 -21.82 44.36 0.85
N PHE A 2 -21.33 43.47 -0.01
CA PHE A 2 -21.88 42.16 -0.23
C PHE A 2 -20.81 41.12 0.18
N ALA A 3 -21.20 40.33 1.14
CA ALA A 3 -20.36 39.33 1.75
C ALA A 3 -19.96 38.24 0.74
N ASP A 4 -18.70 37.97 0.76
CA ASP A 4 -17.96 36.93 0.08
C ASP A 4 -18.55 35.55 0.40
N GLY A 5 -19.13 34.91 -0.60
CA GLY A 5 -19.63 33.56 -0.54
C GLY A 5 -18.46 32.60 -0.70
N THR A 6 -17.77 32.28 0.39
CA THR A 6 -16.80 31.18 0.44
C THR A 6 -17.48 29.87 0.05
N ARG A 7 -17.39 29.49 -1.23
CA ARG A 7 -17.71 28.13 -1.66
C ARG A 7 -16.71 27.20 -0.98
N ALA A 8 -17.15 26.59 0.09
CA ALA A 8 -16.47 25.43 0.65
C ALA A 8 -16.49 24.32 -0.42
N THR A 9 -15.40 24.18 -1.16
CA THR A 9 -15.13 23.03 -2.00
C THR A 9 -14.83 21.87 -1.05
N GLY A 10 -15.88 21.19 -0.56
CA GLY A 10 -15.73 19.92 0.13
C GLY A 10 -15.16 18.89 -0.84
N PRO A 11 -14.33 17.94 -0.37
CA PRO A 11 -13.78 16.91 -1.23
C PRO A 11 -14.91 16.10 -1.89
N ALA A 12 -14.68 15.60 -3.11
CA ALA A 12 -15.67 14.81 -3.87
C ALA A 12 -16.21 13.62 -3.02
N ALA A 13 -15.37 13.04 -2.17
CA ALA A 13 -15.76 12.02 -1.19
C ALA A 13 -16.86 12.48 -0.21
N ALA A 14 -16.99 13.76 0.08
CA ALA A 14 -18.06 14.25 0.96
C ALA A 14 -19.44 14.19 0.25
N ALA A 15 -19.49 14.35 -1.07
CA ALA A 15 -20.73 14.26 -1.84
C ALA A 15 -21.22 12.80 -1.92
N GLU A 16 -20.32 11.84 -2.18
CA GLU A 16 -20.66 10.41 -2.20
C GLU A 16 -21.09 9.91 -0.82
N VAL A 17 -20.46 10.38 0.26
CA VAL A 17 -20.89 10.05 1.63
C VAL A 17 -22.28 10.61 1.91
N HIS A 18 -22.57 11.85 1.50
CA HIS A 18 -23.91 12.43 1.66
C HIS A 18 -24.98 11.65 0.88
N LEU A 19 -24.66 11.22 -0.35
CA LEU A 19 -25.56 10.36 -1.14
C LEU A 19 -25.80 9.01 -0.46
N LEU A 20 -24.76 8.38 0.09
CA LEU A 20 -24.87 7.13 0.84
C LEU A 20 -25.77 7.29 2.07
N LEU A 21 -25.57 8.36 2.86
CA LEU A 21 -26.37 8.64 4.04
C LEU A 21 -27.82 8.95 3.69
N ALA A 22 -28.06 9.76 2.64
CA ALA A 22 -29.39 10.09 2.15
C ALA A 22 -30.13 8.83 1.67
N HIS A 23 -29.47 7.98 0.88
CA HIS A 23 -30.04 6.72 0.41
C HIS A 23 -30.43 5.81 1.58
N THR A 24 -29.52 5.63 2.55
CA THR A 24 -29.75 4.81 3.73
C THR A 24 -30.93 5.31 4.56
N SER A 25 -31.04 6.63 4.73
CA SER A 25 -32.14 7.25 5.48
C SER A 25 -33.49 7.05 4.78
N VAL A 26 -33.54 7.23 3.45
CA VAL A 26 -34.77 7.00 2.67
C VAL A 26 -35.16 5.53 2.69
N VAL A 27 -34.23 4.61 2.48
CA VAL A 27 -34.50 3.16 2.55
C VAL A 27 -35.01 2.77 3.92
N HIS A 28 -34.42 3.28 4.98
CA HIS A 28 -34.86 3.01 6.34
C HIS A 28 -36.31 3.50 6.59
N ALA A 29 -36.64 4.70 6.12
CA ALA A 29 -37.96 5.27 6.28
C ALA A 29 -39.06 4.57 5.48
N THR A 30 -38.70 3.90 4.36
CA THR A 30 -39.66 3.26 3.44
C THR A 30 -39.58 1.73 3.46
N LEU A 31 -38.77 1.14 4.33
CA LEU A 31 -38.46 -0.29 4.31
C LEU A 31 -39.72 -1.20 4.37
N GLY A 32 -40.73 -0.76 5.15
CA GLY A 32 -41.97 -1.50 5.29
C GLY A 32 -42.90 -1.46 4.07
N ASP A 33 -42.69 -0.50 3.17
CA ASP A 33 -43.54 -0.25 1.99
C ASP A 33 -42.87 -0.74 0.69
N LEU A 34 -41.61 -1.17 0.77
CA LEU A 34 -40.87 -1.67 -0.41
C LEU A 34 -41.33 -3.06 -0.84
N SER A 35 -41.59 -3.21 -2.12
CA SER A 35 -41.74 -4.52 -2.74
C SER A 35 -40.42 -5.30 -2.69
N GLU A 36 -40.46 -6.61 -2.90
CA GLU A 36 -39.26 -7.45 -2.98
C GLU A 36 -38.26 -6.95 -4.03
N SER A 37 -38.74 -6.54 -5.19
CA SER A 37 -37.91 -5.90 -6.23
C SER A 37 -37.33 -4.56 -5.79
N GLY A 38 -38.07 -3.79 -5.01
CA GLY A 38 -37.61 -2.52 -4.40
C GLY A 38 -36.48 -2.72 -3.40
N VAL A 39 -36.58 -3.75 -2.56
CA VAL A 39 -35.53 -4.14 -1.63
C VAL A 39 -34.24 -4.55 -2.37
N HIS A 40 -34.37 -5.37 -3.42
CA HIS A 40 -33.23 -5.76 -4.25
C HIS A 40 -32.57 -4.55 -4.95
N ALA A 41 -33.35 -3.64 -5.51
CA ALA A 41 -32.85 -2.42 -6.15
C ALA A 41 -32.12 -1.52 -5.16
N SER A 42 -32.70 -1.31 -3.97
CA SER A 42 -32.10 -0.49 -2.91
C SER A 42 -30.80 -1.08 -2.40
N ARG A 43 -30.74 -2.41 -2.24
CA ARG A 43 -29.49 -3.10 -1.87
C ARG A 43 -28.40 -2.92 -2.92
N ASN A 44 -28.72 -3.07 -4.20
CA ASN A 44 -27.76 -2.89 -5.28
C ASN A 44 -27.25 -1.44 -5.34
N ALA A 45 -28.15 -0.45 -5.21
CA ALA A 45 -27.77 0.96 -5.14
C ALA A 45 -26.84 1.24 -3.93
N LEU A 46 -27.13 0.66 -2.77
CA LEU A 46 -26.27 0.79 -1.58
C LEU A 46 -24.88 0.23 -1.83
N VAL A 47 -24.75 -0.92 -2.44
CA VAL A 47 -23.47 -1.53 -2.79
C VAL A 47 -22.66 -0.63 -3.73
N GLU A 48 -23.31 -0.06 -4.76
CA GLU A 48 -22.62 0.85 -5.69
C GLU A 48 -22.23 2.18 -5.05
N LEU A 49 -23.08 2.74 -4.16
CA LEU A 49 -22.73 3.93 -3.40
C LEU A 49 -21.55 3.70 -2.43
N VAL A 50 -21.55 2.57 -1.72
CA VAL A 50 -20.41 2.18 -0.86
C VAL A 50 -19.16 2.00 -1.71
N ARG A 51 -19.28 1.38 -2.89
CA ARG A 51 -18.15 1.23 -3.82
C ARG A 51 -17.65 2.58 -4.32
N GLY A 52 -18.54 3.52 -4.65
CA GLY A 52 -18.21 4.90 -5.03
C GLY A 52 -17.45 5.63 -3.92
N VAL A 53 -17.99 5.60 -2.70
CA VAL A 53 -17.35 6.17 -1.51
C VAL A 53 -15.97 5.55 -1.32
N LEU A 54 -15.86 4.22 -1.33
CA LEU A 54 -14.58 3.53 -1.18
C LEU A 54 -13.59 3.88 -2.30
N HIS A 55 -14.05 4.00 -3.57
CA HIS A 55 -13.20 4.46 -4.67
C HIS A 55 -12.74 5.91 -4.47
N GLY A 56 -13.62 6.81 -4.07
CA GLY A 56 -13.28 8.20 -3.76
C GLY A 56 -12.26 8.30 -2.63
N TYR A 57 -12.45 7.55 -1.55
CA TYR A 57 -11.50 7.45 -0.44
C TYR A 57 -10.20 6.73 -0.84
N LEU A 58 -10.30 5.65 -1.62
CA LEU A 58 -9.14 4.84 -2.05
C LEU A 58 -8.41 5.47 -3.25
N ASP A 59 -9.10 6.26 -4.07
CA ASP A 59 -8.48 7.06 -5.14
C ASP A 59 -7.66 8.25 -4.58
N GLY A 60 -7.62 8.40 -3.23
CA GLY A 60 -6.58 9.16 -2.53
C GLY A 60 -6.55 10.65 -2.86
N THR A 61 -7.72 11.26 -3.02
CA THR A 61 -7.84 12.73 -2.97
C THR A 61 -7.71 13.24 -1.53
N GLU A 62 -7.74 12.33 -0.53
CA GLU A 62 -7.52 12.67 0.88
C GLU A 62 -6.03 12.46 1.25
N PRO A 63 -5.28 13.54 1.54
CA PRO A 63 -3.90 13.45 2.05
C PRO A 63 -3.78 12.60 3.32
N GLY A 64 -4.88 12.44 4.07
CA GLY A 64 -4.92 11.70 5.33
C GLY A 64 -4.75 10.18 5.22
N LEU A 65 -5.08 9.56 4.09
CA LEU A 65 -5.04 8.08 3.94
C LEU A 65 -3.73 7.54 3.34
N ALA A 66 -2.93 8.39 2.70
CA ALA A 66 -1.65 7.96 2.12
C ALA A 66 -0.72 7.40 3.20
N GLY A 67 -0.58 8.06 4.33
CA GLY A 67 0.27 7.62 5.43
C GLY A 67 -0.14 6.26 6.04
N PRO A 68 -1.39 6.05 6.44
CA PRO A 68 -1.88 4.74 6.89
C PRO A 68 -1.69 3.63 5.85
N LEU A 69 -1.95 3.89 4.56
CA LEU A 69 -1.77 2.91 3.49
C LEU A 69 -0.30 2.54 3.29
N VAL A 70 0.61 3.52 3.31
CA VAL A 70 2.06 3.29 3.24
C VAL A 70 2.52 2.43 4.42
N ARG A 71 2.06 2.72 5.64
CA ARG A 71 2.39 1.91 6.82
C ARG A 71 1.86 0.49 6.71
N ALA A 72 0.61 0.31 6.31
CA ALA A 72 0.00 -1.01 6.13
C ALA A 72 0.75 -1.82 5.07
N ALA A 73 1.08 -1.19 3.93
CA ALA A 73 1.85 -1.82 2.86
C ALA A 73 3.28 -2.14 3.30
N GLY A 74 3.92 -1.28 4.09
CA GLY A 74 5.23 -1.52 4.67
C GLY A 74 5.24 -2.72 5.61
N ASN A 75 4.30 -2.79 6.54
CA ASN A 75 4.17 -3.92 7.47
C ASN A 75 3.91 -5.23 6.74
N LEU A 76 3.03 -5.22 5.73
CA LEU A 76 2.76 -6.41 4.92
C LEU A 76 3.98 -6.82 4.08
N ALA A 77 4.67 -5.85 3.47
CA ALA A 77 5.89 -6.12 2.72
C ALA A 77 6.95 -6.77 3.61
N ASP A 78 7.14 -6.26 4.85
CA ASP A 78 8.12 -6.80 5.81
C ASP A 78 7.83 -8.26 6.20
N GLN A 79 6.56 -8.65 6.26
CA GLN A 79 6.15 -10.04 6.50
C GLN A 79 6.42 -10.96 5.31
N LEU A 80 6.45 -10.42 4.10
CA LEU A 80 6.55 -11.17 2.84
C LEU A 80 7.90 -11.02 2.14
N LEU A 81 8.94 -10.45 2.78
CA LEU A 81 10.22 -10.15 2.11
C LEU A 81 10.89 -11.37 1.46
N THR A 82 10.70 -12.56 2.03
CA THR A 82 11.23 -13.82 1.52
C THR A 82 10.33 -14.51 0.50
N ASP A 83 9.12 -13.98 0.29
CA ASP A 83 8.19 -14.51 -0.71
C ASP A 83 8.68 -14.10 -2.13
N PRO A 84 8.90 -15.08 -3.05
CA PRO A 84 9.28 -14.80 -4.43
C PRO A 84 8.22 -14.02 -5.20
N ASP A 85 6.94 -14.15 -4.83
CA ASP A 85 5.82 -13.49 -5.50
C ASP A 85 5.56 -12.07 -4.97
N LEU A 86 6.34 -11.60 -3.99
CA LEU A 86 6.19 -10.25 -3.45
C LEU A 86 6.44 -9.19 -4.51
N THR A 87 5.36 -8.57 -4.95
CA THR A 87 5.33 -7.46 -5.92
C THR A 87 4.42 -6.35 -5.41
N PRO A 88 4.54 -5.12 -5.96
CA PRO A 88 3.56 -4.06 -5.70
C PRO A 88 2.11 -4.48 -5.99
N ALA A 89 1.90 -5.30 -7.02
CA ALA A 89 0.58 -5.81 -7.37
C ALA A 89 0.03 -6.79 -6.32
N LEU A 90 0.89 -7.65 -5.75
CA LEU A 90 0.52 -8.53 -4.65
C LEU A 90 0.09 -7.70 -3.42
N LEU A 91 0.88 -6.70 -3.03
CA LEU A 91 0.54 -5.82 -1.90
C LEU A 91 -0.80 -5.10 -2.13
N ALA A 92 -1.00 -4.52 -3.32
CA ALA A 92 -2.25 -3.85 -3.66
C ALA A 92 -3.46 -4.79 -3.55
N ARG A 93 -3.34 -6.03 -4.04
CA ARG A 93 -4.37 -7.06 -3.95
C ARG A 93 -4.71 -7.42 -2.50
N HIS A 94 -3.71 -7.65 -1.65
CA HIS A 94 -3.91 -7.98 -0.23
C HIS A 94 -4.57 -6.82 0.52
N LEU A 95 -4.18 -5.58 0.23
CA LEU A 95 -4.73 -4.38 0.84
C LEU A 95 -6.07 -3.96 0.21
N LYS A 96 -6.55 -4.69 -0.82
CA LYS A 96 -7.81 -4.42 -1.54
C LYS A 96 -7.87 -3.01 -2.13
N VAL A 97 -6.75 -2.51 -2.61
CA VAL A 97 -6.62 -1.22 -3.30
C VAL A 97 -6.13 -1.43 -4.74
N SER A 98 -6.32 -0.44 -5.61
CA SER A 98 -5.73 -0.48 -6.94
C SER A 98 -4.20 -0.29 -6.86
N LEU A 99 -3.47 -0.88 -7.83
CA LEU A 99 -2.02 -0.66 -7.94
C LEU A 99 -1.68 0.83 -8.10
N ARG A 100 -2.53 1.60 -8.80
CA ARG A 100 -2.43 3.05 -8.96
C ARG A 100 -2.53 3.76 -7.60
N THR A 101 -3.47 3.36 -6.76
CA THR A 101 -3.65 3.92 -5.41
C THR A 101 -2.42 3.66 -4.55
N LEU A 102 -1.88 2.43 -4.59
CA LEU A 102 -0.65 2.09 -3.86
C LEU A 102 0.54 2.93 -4.33
N HIS A 103 0.77 3.03 -5.65
CA HIS A 103 1.86 3.85 -6.21
C HIS A 103 1.73 5.32 -5.82
N ARG A 104 0.52 5.87 -5.84
CA ARG A 104 0.27 7.26 -5.47
C ARG A 104 0.53 7.50 -3.98
N ALA A 105 0.12 6.58 -3.09
CA ALA A 105 0.44 6.67 -1.68
C ALA A 105 1.96 6.69 -1.44
N PHE A 106 2.71 5.84 -2.12
CA PHE A 106 4.17 5.83 -2.03
C PHE A 106 4.84 7.05 -2.68
N ALA A 107 4.22 7.69 -3.68
CA ALA A 107 4.75 8.93 -4.25
C ALA A 107 4.90 10.05 -3.21
N SER A 108 4.04 10.08 -2.17
CA SER A 108 4.15 11.04 -1.06
C SER A 108 5.39 10.83 -0.18
N THR A 109 6.00 9.63 -0.23
CA THR A 109 7.22 9.32 0.53
C THR A 109 8.50 9.61 -0.25
N GLY A 110 8.39 9.93 -1.55
CA GLY A 110 9.53 10.08 -2.45
C GLY A 110 10.20 8.75 -2.87
N GLU A 111 9.72 7.59 -2.37
CA GLU A 111 10.28 6.28 -2.68
C GLU A 111 9.22 5.39 -3.38
N PRO A 112 9.45 4.91 -4.62
CA PRO A 112 8.56 3.96 -5.26
C PRO A 112 8.43 2.66 -4.46
N VAL A 113 7.23 2.05 -4.42
CA VAL A 113 6.97 0.83 -3.63
C VAL A 113 7.92 -0.33 -3.97
N ALA A 114 8.30 -0.50 -5.24
CA ALA A 114 9.27 -1.52 -5.64
C ALA A 114 10.69 -1.23 -5.11
N ALA A 115 11.07 0.05 -5.01
CA ALA A 115 12.34 0.47 -4.41
C ALA A 115 12.32 0.23 -2.89
N TYR A 116 11.19 0.52 -2.23
CA TYR A 116 10.96 0.20 -0.82
C TYR A 116 11.18 -1.29 -0.53
N ILE A 117 10.51 -2.20 -1.25
CA ILE A 117 10.67 -3.66 -1.09
C ILE A 117 12.14 -4.05 -1.23
N ARG A 118 12.81 -3.56 -2.28
CA ARG A 118 14.23 -3.86 -2.54
C ARG A 118 15.15 -3.36 -1.43
N ARG A 119 14.91 -2.14 -0.93
CA ARG A 119 15.65 -1.58 0.20
C ARG A 119 15.48 -2.43 1.45
N ARG A 120 14.24 -2.83 1.77
CA ARG A 120 13.96 -3.68 2.94
C ARG A 120 14.67 -5.04 2.82
N ARG A 121 14.67 -5.66 1.63
CA ARG A 121 15.44 -6.88 1.36
C ARG A 121 16.94 -6.69 1.58
N LEU A 122 17.50 -5.56 1.12
CA LEU A 122 18.91 -5.22 1.35
C LEU A 122 19.23 -5.02 2.83
N GLU A 123 18.35 -4.37 3.58
CA GLU A 123 18.52 -4.16 5.03
C GLU A 123 18.54 -5.49 5.79
N GLN A 124 17.65 -6.42 5.46
CA GLN A 124 17.63 -7.74 6.08
C GLN A 124 18.85 -8.58 5.66
N ALA A 125 19.23 -8.55 4.38
CA ALA A 125 20.44 -9.18 3.89
C ALA A 125 21.70 -8.65 4.61
N ARG A 126 21.77 -7.36 4.87
CA ARG A 126 22.86 -6.77 5.66
C ARG A 126 22.92 -7.32 7.09
N ARG A 127 21.76 -7.49 7.73
CA ARG A 127 21.69 -8.11 9.07
C ARG A 127 22.13 -9.57 9.03
N ALA A 128 21.72 -10.31 8.01
CA ALA A 128 22.09 -11.71 7.83
C ALA A 128 23.61 -11.91 7.64
N LEU A 129 24.32 -10.95 7.04
CA LEU A 129 25.79 -10.99 6.91
C LEU A 129 26.52 -10.96 8.27
N LEU A 130 25.86 -10.45 9.31
CA LEU A 130 26.41 -10.38 10.67
C LEU A 130 25.93 -11.53 11.56
N SER A 131 25.20 -12.49 10.99
CA SER A 131 24.69 -13.65 11.75
C SER A 131 25.83 -14.60 12.14
N PRO A 132 25.81 -15.15 13.37
CA PRO A 132 26.76 -16.18 13.79
C PRO A 132 26.77 -17.44 12.92
N SER A 133 25.69 -17.69 12.16
CA SER A 133 25.61 -18.81 11.22
C SER A 133 26.45 -18.64 9.95
N HIS A 134 27.01 -17.43 9.73
CA HIS A 134 27.86 -17.09 8.59
C HIS A 134 27.34 -17.58 7.22
N PRO A 135 26.09 -17.23 6.84
CA PRO A 135 25.57 -17.66 5.55
C PRO A 135 26.39 -17.05 4.41
N THR A 136 26.55 -17.82 3.35
CA THR A 136 27.27 -17.36 2.16
C THR A 136 26.50 -16.24 1.45
N VAL A 137 27.21 -15.42 0.68
CA VAL A 137 26.60 -14.36 -0.15
C VAL A 137 25.54 -14.93 -1.09
N SER A 138 25.75 -16.17 -1.58
CA SER A 138 24.78 -16.84 -2.47
C SER A 138 23.51 -17.24 -1.72
N GLU A 139 23.62 -17.79 -0.53
CA GLU A 139 22.48 -18.14 0.31
C GLU A 139 21.67 -16.91 0.71
N ILE A 140 22.34 -15.82 1.08
CA ILE A 140 21.70 -14.55 1.39
C ILE A 140 20.94 -14.00 0.17
N ALA A 141 21.58 -14.02 -1.01
CA ALA A 141 20.96 -13.56 -2.24
C ALA A 141 19.70 -14.36 -2.58
N ALA A 142 19.75 -15.67 -2.49
CA ALA A 142 18.63 -16.57 -2.72
C ALA A 142 17.51 -16.35 -1.69
N HIS A 143 17.85 -16.32 -0.40
CA HIS A 143 16.87 -16.15 0.69
C HIS A 143 16.08 -14.84 0.59
N TRP A 144 16.77 -13.75 0.25
CA TRP A 144 16.14 -12.42 0.12
C TRP A 144 15.66 -12.10 -1.30
N GLN A 145 15.50 -13.13 -2.15
CA GLN A 145 14.88 -13.03 -3.47
C GLN A 145 15.59 -12.05 -4.42
N PHE A 146 16.92 -12.03 -4.40
CA PHE A 146 17.70 -11.41 -5.47
C PHE A 146 17.84 -12.40 -6.62
N ALA A 147 17.85 -11.90 -7.87
CA ALA A 147 17.92 -12.74 -9.07
C ALA A 147 19.12 -13.68 -9.07
N ASP A 148 20.27 -13.20 -8.60
CA ASP A 148 21.51 -13.94 -8.43
C ASP A 148 22.47 -13.20 -7.48
N SER A 149 23.57 -13.85 -7.10
CA SER A 149 24.60 -13.28 -6.22
C SER A 149 25.25 -12.02 -6.83
N SER A 150 25.44 -11.99 -8.14
CA SER A 150 26.05 -10.82 -8.82
C SER A 150 25.13 -9.63 -8.78
N HIS A 151 23.84 -9.84 -8.99
CA HIS A 151 22.81 -8.79 -8.83
C HIS A 151 22.79 -8.27 -7.38
N PHE A 152 22.76 -9.14 -6.40
CA PHE A 152 22.83 -8.78 -4.98
C PHE A 152 24.08 -7.94 -4.66
N ILE A 153 25.28 -8.39 -5.06
CA ILE A 153 26.55 -7.69 -4.81
C ILE A 153 26.52 -6.28 -5.41
N ARG A 154 26.04 -6.12 -6.67
CA ARG A 154 25.94 -4.81 -7.32
C ARG A 154 24.97 -3.89 -6.59
N MET A 155 23.80 -4.40 -6.19
CA MET A 155 22.78 -3.62 -5.46
C MET A 155 23.24 -3.24 -4.06
N PHE A 156 23.88 -4.15 -3.34
CA PHE A 156 24.42 -3.92 -2.00
C PHE A 156 25.52 -2.85 -2.05
N ARG A 157 26.48 -2.99 -3.00
CA ARG A 157 27.54 -1.98 -3.19
C ARG A 157 26.99 -0.61 -3.55
N ARG A 158 25.97 -0.57 -4.43
CA ARG A 158 25.32 0.70 -4.80
C ARG A 158 24.67 1.38 -3.61
N TYR A 159 24.12 0.61 -2.68
CA TYR A 159 23.35 1.13 -1.56
C TYR A 159 24.23 1.48 -0.34
N TYR A 160 25.22 0.62 -0.05
CA TYR A 160 26.07 0.75 1.14
C TYR A 160 27.53 1.19 0.85
N GLY A 161 27.90 1.40 -0.41
CA GLY A 161 29.24 1.84 -0.80
C GLY A 161 30.31 0.74 -0.83
N GLN A 162 30.04 -0.45 -0.28
CA GLN A 162 30.97 -1.58 -0.18
C GLN A 162 30.29 -2.90 -0.53
N THR A 163 31.08 -3.93 -0.85
CA THR A 163 30.52 -5.25 -1.17
C THR A 163 30.07 -5.98 0.11
N PRO A 164 29.16 -6.98 0.00
CA PRO A 164 28.76 -7.81 1.14
C PRO A 164 29.93 -8.46 1.88
N ALA A 165 30.91 -8.96 1.12
CA ALA A 165 32.10 -9.60 1.69
C ALA A 165 33.03 -8.61 2.44
N GLN A 166 33.15 -7.37 1.95
CA GLN A 166 33.86 -6.32 2.66
C GLN A 166 33.11 -5.95 3.94
N PHE A 167 31.81 -5.73 3.84
CA PHE A 167 30.97 -5.41 5.00
C PHE A 167 31.07 -6.46 6.10
N ALA A 168 30.98 -7.74 5.75
CA ALA A 168 31.09 -8.85 6.71
C ALA A 168 32.45 -8.85 7.40
N ARG A 169 33.56 -8.71 6.67
CA ARG A 169 34.92 -8.68 7.26
C ARG A 169 35.11 -7.51 8.21
N ASP A 170 34.61 -6.32 7.86
CA ASP A 170 34.80 -5.11 8.65
C ASP A 170 34.04 -5.14 10.00
N HIS A 171 33.04 -6.05 10.13
CA HIS A 171 32.17 -6.11 11.31
C HIS A 171 32.26 -7.44 12.08
N HIS A 172 33.11 -8.38 11.68
CA HIS A 172 33.36 -9.65 12.38
C HIS A 172 34.61 -9.61 13.29
N HIS A 173 34.97 -8.42 13.82
CA HIS A 173 36.02 -8.26 14.82
C HIS A 173 35.48 -8.10 16.23
#